data_baed01db429e40d3ae945bd15fc8c8ba
#
_entry.id   baed01db429e40d3ae945bd15fc8c8ba
#
_cell.length_a   1.000
_cell.length_b   1.000
_cell.length_c   1.000
_cell.angle_alpha   90.00
_cell.angle_beta   90.00
_cell.angle_gamma   90.00
#
_symmetry.space_group_name_H-M   'P 1'
#
loop_
_entity.id
_entity.type
_entity.pdbx_description
1 polymer ?
#
loop_
_entity_poly.entity_id
_entity_poly.type
_entity_poly.pdbx_seq_one_letter_code
_entity_poly.pdbx_strand_id
1 'polypeptide(L)'
;LEQLIKKQKSIVTLHVKMVLRQIINKGAITMDHNHSNIIEDVRTPGRHLSLEERGMIQALHRQGLSLRNIAAAVGCAHTTVFYELRRGTPDRKSKHGRAPQYMAKRGQKAYAENRKNSRKPCKIDHDDCELFIQWMVERVRQERWSLDACVGYARRNKLFTPEQIPCTKTLYNMLWANKLPLSLFEVPQVLKHKRRRKWVRKNKRMKGRSIEERPAVVDDGTEMGHWEVDTVVGRRAGREAVVFTAVEKVTRNYIAIRIPGRTCAGVEAALAQLQERYGAEYFSQIFKTMTADNGPEFENLSQFENLGTKIYFTHPYSSWERAQNERHNGLLRDFIPKGMSMERFSDEDILNMADTLNQRPRRVLGYHTPSELFDAFLDEVYASECVS
;
A
#
# COMPACT_ATOMS: atom_id res chain seq x y z
N LEU A 1 20.05 69.03 8.76
CA LEU A 1 20.91 67.88 8.45
C LEU A 1 20.25 66.55 8.87
N GLU A 2 19.70 66.44 10.09
CA GLU A 2 19.04 65.22 10.55
C GLU A 2 17.84 64.76 9.73
N GLN A 3 17.03 65.73 9.20
CA GLN A 3 15.90 65.44 8.35
C GLN A 3 16.33 64.89 6.95
N LEU A 4 17.44 65.35 6.45
CA LEU A 4 18.05 64.87 5.18
C LEU A 4 18.62 63.43 5.37
N ILE A 5 19.22 63.14 6.49
CA ILE A 5 19.75 61.80 6.82
C ILE A 5 18.57 60.79 7.01
N LYS A 6 17.46 61.20 7.66
CA LYS A 6 16.25 60.37 7.76
C LYS A 6 15.61 60.08 6.41
N LYS A 7 15.59 61.09 5.51
CA LYS A 7 15.02 60.98 4.16
C LYS A 7 15.88 60.04 3.29
N GLN A 8 17.23 60.16 3.38
CA GLN A 8 18.15 59.26 2.68
C GLN A 8 18.06 57.80 3.18
N LYS A 9 17.96 57.59 4.50
CA LYS A 9 17.73 56.24 5.08
C LYS A 9 16.41 55.63 4.62
N SER A 10 15.35 56.44 4.49
CA SER A 10 14.05 55.98 3.98
C SER A 10 14.10 55.59 2.51
N ILE A 11 14.82 56.35 1.65
CA ILE A 11 14.98 56.11 0.21
C ILE A 11 15.82 54.85 0.00
N VAL A 12 16.91 54.65 0.76
CA VAL A 12 17.76 53.47 0.67
C VAL A 12 16.99 52.22 1.09
N THR A 13 16.13 52.31 2.14
CA THR A 13 15.27 51.20 2.59
C THR A 13 14.21 50.84 1.53
N LEU A 14 13.65 51.83 0.82
CA LEU A 14 12.70 51.59 -0.28
C LEU A 14 13.42 50.98 -1.51
N HIS A 15 14.62 51.43 -1.83
CA HIS A 15 15.41 50.92 -2.95
C HIS A 15 15.86 49.47 -2.72
N VAL A 16 16.29 49.15 -1.50
CA VAL A 16 16.64 47.77 -1.10
C VAL A 16 15.41 46.84 -1.17
N LYS A 17 14.21 47.32 -0.74
CA LYS A 17 12.96 46.55 -0.90
C LYS A 17 12.59 46.34 -2.37
N MET A 18 12.82 47.33 -3.25
CA MET A 18 12.57 47.17 -4.68
C MET A 18 13.56 46.22 -5.35
N VAL A 19 14.84 46.32 -5.02
CA VAL A 19 15.90 45.47 -5.60
C VAL A 19 15.71 44.01 -5.08
N LEU A 20 15.35 43.80 -3.81
CA LEU A 20 15.00 42.48 -3.29
C LEU A 20 13.78 41.89 -3.99
N ARG A 21 12.71 42.69 -4.23
CA ARG A 21 11.58 42.28 -5.06
C ARG A 21 11.97 41.90 -6.49
N GLN A 22 12.88 42.64 -7.11
CA GLN A 22 13.33 42.34 -8.48
C GLN A 22 14.24 41.10 -8.55
N ILE A 23 15.04 40.80 -7.51
CA ILE A 23 15.87 39.59 -7.43
C ILE A 23 14.98 38.38 -7.19
N ILE A 24 13.96 38.48 -6.35
CA ILE A 24 12.99 37.41 -6.10
C ILE A 24 12.19 37.11 -7.39
N ASN A 25 11.78 38.15 -8.13
CA ASN A 25 11.04 37.97 -9.39
C ASN A 25 11.91 37.47 -10.57
N LYS A 26 13.22 37.68 -10.57
CA LYS A 26 14.12 37.20 -11.65
C LYS A 26 14.65 35.79 -11.48
N GLY A 27 14.51 35.20 -10.26
CA GLY A 27 14.86 33.81 -9.99
C GLY A 27 13.77 32.79 -10.36
N ALA A 28 12.61 33.25 -10.84
CA ALA A 28 11.43 32.41 -11.09
C ALA A 28 11.09 32.27 -12.59
N ILE A 29 12.04 32.38 -13.50
CA ILE A 29 11.77 32.14 -14.92
C ILE A 29 12.69 31.03 -15.44
N THR A 30 12.16 29.78 -15.39
CA THR A 30 12.25 28.81 -16.51
C THR A 30 11.30 27.64 -16.22
N MET A 31 10.24 27.57 -17.06
CA MET A 31 9.52 26.39 -17.61
C MET A 31 8.85 25.40 -16.65
N ASP A 32 7.53 25.41 -16.52
CA ASP A 32 6.61 24.64 -17.34
C ASP A 32 5.15 25.03 -17.11
N HIS A 33 4.34 24.98 -18.17
CA HIS A 33 2.91 25.25 -18.17
C HIS A 33 2.14 24.20 -17.38
N ASN A 34 1.53 24.58 -16.23
CA ASN A 34 0.13 24.38 -15.85
C ASN A 34 -0.09 24.66 -14.35
N HIS A 35 -0.99 25.63 -14.09
CA HIS A 35 -1.52 26.05 -12.78
C HIS A 35 -0.53 26.79 -11.85
N SER A 36 -0.35 28.06 -12.17
CA SER A 36 0.21 29.08 -11.27
C SER A 36 -0.76 29.39 -10.13
N ASN A 37 -0.62 28.72 -9.00
CA ASN A 37 -0.91 29.33 -7.72
C ASN A 37 0.41 29.93 -7.21
N ILE A 38 0.61 31.23 -7.38
CA ILE A 38 1.63 32.01 -6.67
C ILE A 38 1.17 32.03 -5.22
N ILE A 39 1.51 30.99 -4.46
CA ILE A 39 1.48 31.03 -3.02
C ILE A 39 2.68 31.92 -2.63
N GLU A 40 2.41 33.14 -2.15
CA GLU A 40 3.41 33.87 -1.38
C GLU A 40 3.88 32.91 -0.30
N ASP A 41 5.17 32.57 -0.29
CA ASP A 41 5.77 31.56 0.59
C ASP A 41 5.85 32.15 2.01
N VAL A 42 4.67 32.33 2.62
CA VAL A 42 4.53 32.78 4.00
C VAL A 42 5.07 31.66 4.86
N ARG A 43 6.17 31.93 5.53
CA ARG A 43 6.84 30.98 6.39
C ARG A 43 5.86 30.36 7.40
N THR A 44 5.68 29.04 7.32
CA THR A 44 4.83 28.30 8.24
C THR A 44 5.41 28.32 9.66
N PRO A 45 4.65 28.66 10.70
CA PRO A 45 5.11 28.61 12.09
C PRO A 45 5.67 27.23 12.46
N GLY A 46 6.75 27.17 13.22
CA GLY A 46 7.40 25.93 13.64
C GLY A 46 8.39 25.32 12.64
N ARG A 47 8.49 25.85 11.42
CA ARG A 47 9.50 25.40 10.45
C ARG A 47 10.90 25.89 10.83
N HIS A 48 11.89 25.01 10.72
CA HIS A 48 13.30 25.39 10.92
C HIS A 48 13.82 26.24 9.76
N LEU A 49 14.87 27.06 10.04
CA LEU A 49 15.49 27.90 9.02
C LEU A 49 16.08 27.06 7.88
N SER A 50 15.80 27.45 6.65
CA SER A 50 16.43 26.89 5.45
C SER A 50 17.84 27.46 5.24
N LEU A 51 18.62 26.91 4.29
CA LEU A 51 19.92 27.44 3.97
C LEU A 51 19.81 28.84 3.33
N GLU A 52 18.76 29.06 2.52
CA GLU A 52 18.47 30.35 1.89
C GLU A 52 18.12 31.40 2.96
N GLU A 53 17.27 31.08 3.92
CA GLU A 53 16.94 31.97 5.04
C GLU A 53 18.18 32.31 5.89
N ARG A 54 19.08 31.34 6.10
CA ARG A 54 20.39 31.59 6.74
C ARG A 54 21.29 32.51 5.91
N GLY A 55 21.26 32.38 4.58
CA GLY A 55 21.91 33.29 3.65
C GLY A 55 21.39 34.72 3.75
N MET A 56 20.05 34.88 3.85
CA MET A 56 19.42 36.18 4.08
C MET A 56 19.87 36.78 5.42
N ILE A 57 19.86 36.00 6.52
CA ILE A 57 20.36 36.45 7.83
C ILE A 57 21.83 36.91 7.71
N GLN A 58 22.67 36.17 7.01
CA GLN A 58 24.07 36.55 6.81
C GLN A 58 24.22 37.88 6.07
N ALA A 59 23.48 38.08 4.99
CA ALA A 59 23.52 39.30 4.20
C ALA A 59 23.04 40.53 5.01
N LEU A 60 21.89 40.42 5.65
CA LEU A 60 21.30 41.49 6.42
C LEU A 60 22.12 41.84 7.69
N HIS A 61 22.71 40.84 8.34
CA HIS A 61 23.62 41.04 9.49
C HIS A 61 24.91 41.77 9.09
N ARG A 62 25.47 41.45 7.91
CA ARG A 62 26.64 42.17 7.36
C ARG A 62 26.35 43.65 7.01
N GLN A 63 25.09 43.94 6.69
CA GLN A 63 24.64 45.34 6.48
C GLN A 63 24.37 46.08 7.79
N GLY A 64 24.58 45.44 8.94
CA GLY A 64 24.42 46.08 10.28
C GLY A 64 22.96 46.23 10.71
N LEU A 65 22.00 45.49 10.13
CA LEU A 65 20.62 45.56 10.58
C LEU A 65 20.45 44.96 11.98
N SER A 66 19.50 45.52 12.74
CA SER A 66 19.16 44.99 14.04
C SER A 66 18.52 43.60 13.97
N LEU A 67 18.62 42.79 15.02
CA LEU A 67 18.02 41.46 15.10
C LEU A 67 16.52 41.47 14.82
N ARG A 68 15.82 42.52 15.27
CA ARG A 68 14.37 42.69 15.04
C ARG A 68 14.06 42.92 13.54
N ASN A 69 14.87 43.74 12.88
CA ASN A 69 14.69 44.02 11.45
C ASN A 69 15.03 42.79 10.58
N ILE A 70 16.07 42.04 10.95
CA ILE A 70 16.40 40.75 10.29
C ILE A 70 15.27 39.75 10.48
N ALA A 71 14.74 39.62 11.71
CA ALA A 71 13.65 38.72 12.01
C ALA A 71 12.37 39.03 11.23
N ALA A 72 12.05 40.33 11.13
CA ALA A 72 10.91 40.79 10.31
C ALA A 72 11.10 40.47 8.81
N ALA A 73 12.33 40.65 8.29
CA ALA A 73 12.62 40.35 6.89
C ALA A 73 12.57 38.86 6.56
N VAL A 74 12.97 37.99 7.50
CA VAL A 74 12.99 36.52 7.33
C VAL A 74 11.65 35.88 7.74
N GLY A 75 10.77 36.61 8.43
CA GLY A 75 9.50 36.09 8.92
C GLY A 75 9.63 35.13 10.11
N CYS A 76 10.57 35.40 11.04
CA CYS A 76 10.81 34.57 12.21
C CYS A 76 10.94 35.40 13.51
N ALA A 77 10.99 34.75 14.66
CA ALA A 77 11.21 35.42 15.93
C ALA A 77 12.63 35.97 16.02
N HIS A 78 12.84 37.13 16.68
CA HIS A 78 14.14 37.72 16.87
C HIS A 78 15.10 36.80 17.67
N THR A 79 14.55 35.99 18.58
CA THR A 79 15.30 34.96 19.33
C THR A 79 15.84 33.88 18.40
N THR A 80 15.10 33.52 17.34
CA THR A 80 15.58 32.57 16.31
C THR A 80 16.82 33.11 15.61
N VAL A 81 16.80 34.38 15.23
CA VAL A 81 17.97 35.05 14.61
C VAL A 81 19.14 35.10 15.58
N PHE A 82 18.89 35.45 16.85
CA PHE A 82 19.94 35.49 17.90
C PHE A 82 20.65 34.15 18.06
N TYR A 83 19.88 33.07 18.24
CA TYR A 83 20.46 31.73 18.38
C TYR A 83 21.14 31.23 17.11
N GLU A 84 20.62 31.61 15.93
CA GLU A 84 21.26 31.26 14.68
C GLU A 84 22.60 31.98 14.48
N LEU A 85 22.69 33.25 14.79
CA LEU A 85 23.95 34.02 14.75
C LEU A 85 24.97 33.43 15.73
N ARG A 86 24.56 33.10 16.97
CA ARG A 86 25.40 32.45 17.94
C ARG A 86 25.94 31.09 17.44
N ARG A 87 25.07 30.32 16.78
CA ARG A 87 25.41 28.98 16.25
C ARG A 87 26.42 29.04 15.10
N GLY A 88 26.27 30.02 14.20
CA GLY A 88 27.09 30.12 13.01
C GLY A 88 28.31 31.03 13.11
N THR A 89 28.54 31.68 14.26
CA THR A 89 29.71 32.54 14.53
C THR A 89 30.79 31.71 15.24
N PRO A 90 32.07 31.75 14.79
CA PRO A 90 33.15 31.06 15.49
C PRO A 90 33.47 31.72 16.81
N ASP A 91 33.87 30.97 17.84
CA ASP A 91 34.26 31.49 19.17
C ASP A 91 35.66 32.15 19.16
N ARG A 92 36.48 31.81 18.16
CA ARG A 92 37.87 32.30 18.10
C ARG A 92 38.06 33.28 16.93
N LYS A 93 38.89 34.31 17.18
CA LYS A 93 39.36 35.23 16.12
C LYS A 93 40.10 34.44 15.03
N SER A 94 40.04 34.92 13.78
CA SER A 94 40.81 34.33 12.69
C SER A 94 42.31 34.42 12.97
N LYS A 95 43.13 33.60 12.29
CA LYS A 95 44.60 33.67 12.36
C LYS A 95 45.17 35.08 12.08
N HIS A 96 44.40 35.91 11.38
CA HIS A 96 44.76 37.30 11.03
C HIS A 96 44.08 38.35 11.93
N GLY A 97 43.58 37.96 13.12
CA GLY A 97 43.04 38.90 14.11
C GLY A 97 41.65 39.47 13.77
N ARG A 98 41.02 39.05 12.66
CA ARG A 98 39.67 39.52 12.26
C ARG A 98 38.61 39.04 13.20
N ALA A 99 37.66 39.92 13.56
CA ALA A 99 36.54 39.59 14.37
C ALA A 99 35.70 38.41 13.76
N PRO A 100 35.19 37.51 14.59
CA PRO A 100 34.37 36.40 14.15
C PRO A 100 33.13 36.93 13.46
N GLN A 101 32.83 36.40 12.27
CA GLN A 101 31.60 36.73 11.52
C GLN A 101 30.73 35.53 11.33
N TYR A 102 29.42 35.74 11.36
CA TYR A 102 28.43 34.70 11.08
C TYR A 102 28.54 34.20 9.65
N MET A 103 28.46 32.87 9.47
CA MET A 103 28.44 32.21 8.20
C MET A 103 27.24 31.25 8.11
N ALA A 104 26.36 31.42 7.10
CA ALA A 104 25.19 30.59 6.88
C ALA A 104 25.51 29.10 6.76
N LYS A 105 26.56 28.73 6.01
CA LYS A 105 27.03 27.35 5.87
C LYS A 105 27.44 26.72 7.20
N ARG A 106 28.08 27.49 8.09
CA ARG A 106 28.48 27.03 9.43
C ARG A 106 27.27 26.84 10.33
N GLY A 107 26.31 27.78 10.32
CA GLY A 107 25.04 27.66 11.02
C GLY A 107 24.26 26.43 10.56
N GLN A 108 24.21 26.17 9.25
CA GLN A 108 23.59 24.97 8.68
C GLN A 108 24.29 23.68 9.14
N LYS A 109 25.62 23.64 9.13
CA LYS A 109 26.38 22.47 9.59
C LYS A 109 26.14 22.18 11.07
N ALA A 110 26.24 23.18 11.93
CA ALA A 110 25.97 23.04 13.36
C ALA A 110 24.53 22.63 13.65
N TYR A 111 23.56 23.18 12.89
CA TYR A 111 22.16 22.74 12.96
C TYR A 111 22.01 21.26 12.58
N ALA A 112 22.62 20.83 11.48
CA ALA A 112 22.53 19.45 11.02
C ALA A 112 23.16 18.46 12.03
N GLU A 113 24.28 18.83 12.64
CA GLU A 113 24.93 18.03 13.71
C GLU A 113 24.06 17.92 14.95
N ASN A 114 23.48 19.02 15.43
CA ASN A 114 22.56 19.00 16.57
C ASN A 114 21.29 18.18 16.29
N ARG A 115 20.82 18.18 15.03
CA ARG A 115 19.66 17.37 14.64
C ARG A 115 19.95 15.87 14.58
N LYS A 116 21.18 15.45 14.30
CA LYS A 116 21.55 14.02 14.39
C LYS A 116 21.30 13.47 15.78
N ASN A 117 21.68 14.23 16.81
CA ASN A 117 21.52 13.82 18.21
C ASN A 117 20.07 13.91 18.73
N SER A 118 19.18 14.62 18.05
CA SER A 118 17.77 14.77 18.45
C SER A 118 16.83 13.75 17.78
N ARG A 119 17.32 12.91 16.87
CA ARG A 119 16.57 11.80 16.29
C ARG A 119 16.88 10.53 17.07
N LYS A 120 15.84 9.82 17.50
CA LYS A 120 16.04 8.43 17.95
C LYS A 120 16.72 7.66 16.81
N PRO A 121 17.74 6.83 17.08
CA PRO A 121 18.29 5.92 16.09
C PRO A 121 17.16 5.10 15.49
N CYS A 122 17.28 4.76 14.21
CA CYS A 122 16.30 3.91 13.58
C CYS A 122 16.38 2.52 14.25
N LYS A 123 15.24 1.92 14.59
CA LYS A 123 15.22 0.59 15.24
C LYS A 123 16.03 -0.47 14.47
N ILE A 124 16.22 -0.27 13.19
CA ILE A 124 16.97 -1.18 12.30
C ILE A 124 18.49 -0.94 12.34
N ASP A 125 18.94 0.23 12.82
CA ASP A 125 20.36 0.47 13.06
C ASP A 125 20.84 -0.29 14.32
N HIS A 126 19.96 -1.04 15.00
CA HIS A 126 20.25 -1.98 16.06
C HIS A 126 20.21 -3.41 15.52
N ASP A 127 21.20 -4.21 15.87
CA ASP A 127 21.35 -5.64 15.50
C ASP A 127 20.13 -6.48 15.90
N ASP A 128 19.32 -5.99 16.84
CA ASP A 128 18.13 -6.66 17.34
C ASP A 128 17.06 -6.97 16.27
N CYS A 129 16.99 -6.16 15.19
CA CYS A 129 15.99 -6.35 14.14
C CYS A 129 16.48 -7.24 12.98
N GLU A 130 17.74 -7.60 12.95
CA GLU A 130 18.36 -8.31 11.80
C GLU A 130 17.70 -9.68 11.55
N LEU A 131 17.48 -10.45 12.60
CA LEU A 131 16.85 -11.77 12.51
C LEU A 131 15.43 -11.68 11.93
N PHE A 132 14.66 -10.70 12.38
CA PHE A 132 13.32 -10.47 11.82
C PHE A 132 13.39 -10.07 10.34
N ILE A 133 14.35 -9.22 9.95
CA ILE A 133 14.49 -8.77 8.56
C ILE A 133 14.89 -9.94 7.66
N GLN A 134 15.81 -10.78 8.06
CA GLN A 134 16.23 -11.98 7.30
C GLN A 134 15.04 -12.93 7.10
N TRP A 135 14.32 -13.24 8.17
CA TRP A 135 13.11 -14.06 8.12
C TRP A 135 12.04 -13.44 7.20
N MET A 136 11.80 -12.12 7.34
CA MET A 136 10.83 -11.39 6.50
C MET A 136 11.21 -11.43 5.02
N VAL A 137 12.49 -11.23 4.69
CA VAL A 137 12.99 -11.29 3.30
C VAL A 137 12.75 -12.65 2.69
N GLU A 138 13.00 -13.71 3.43
CA GLU A 138 12.75 -15.08 3.00
C GLU A 138 11.27 -15.29 2.67
N ARG A 139 10.34 -14.90 3.56
CA ARG A 139 8.89 -15.01 3.36
C ARG A 139 8.40 -14.19 2.17
N VAL A 140 8.95 -12.99 1.98
CA VAL A 140 8.61 -12.15 0.83
C VAL A 140 9.04 -12.81 -0.49
N ARG A 141 10.25 -13.40 -0.54
CA ARG A 141 10.80 -14.00 -1.75
C ARG A 141 10.16 -15.34 -2.09
N GLN A 142 10.06 -16.24 -1.11
CA GLN A 142 9.58 -17.60 -1.32
C GLN A 142 8.06 -17.68 -1.40
N GLU A 143 7.37 -17.04 -0.45
CA GLU A 143 5.91 -17.16 -0.27
C GLU A 143 5.15 -15.91 -0.74
N ARG A 144 5.87 -14.88 -1.23
CA ARG A 144 5.30 -13.61 -1.71
C ARG A 144 4.42 -12.91 -0.67
N TRP A 145 4.79 -13.00 0.61
CA TRP A 145 4.08 -12.28 1.66
C TRP A 145 4.27 -10.77 1.52
N SER A 146 3.30 -10.00 1.99
CA SER A 146 3.47 -8.55 2.14
C SER A 146 4.23 -8.23 3.42
N LEU A 147 4.88 -7.08 3.48
CA LEU A 147 5.55 -6.61 4.71
C LEU A 147 4.58 -6.54 5.90
N ASP A 148 3.30 -6.17 5.64
CA ASP A 148 2.25 -6.15 6.67
C ASP A 148 1.91 -7.55 7.19
N ALA A 149 1.83 -8.54 6.29
CA ALA A 149 1.60 -9.93 6.66
C ALA A 149 2.73 -10.48 7.54
N CYS A 150 3.99 -10.20 7.19
CA CYS A 150 5.15 -10.61 7.98
C CYS A 150 5.11 -10.03 9.40
N VAL A 151 4.85 -8.72 9.54
CA VAL A 151 4.74 -8.06 10.85
C VAL A 151 3.61 -8.64 11.69
N GLY A 152 2.44 -8.80 11.08
CA GLY A 152 1.25 -9.27 11.78
C GLY A 152 1.38 -10.73 12.22
N TYR A 153 1.83 -11.60 11.34
CA TYR A 153 2.05 -13.02 11.63
C TYR A 153 3.11 -13.24 12.70
N ALA A 154 4.25 -12.55 12.60
CA ALA A 154 5.31 -12.65 13.58
C ALA A 154 4.85 -12.21 14.98
N ARG A 155 4.02 -11.16 15.07
CA ARG A 155 3.45 -10.69 16.33
C ARG A 155 2.42 -11.66 16.90
N ARG A 156 1.52 -12.16 16.07
CA ARG A 156 0.49 -13.12 16.46
C ARG A 156 1.12 -14.39 17.05
N ASN A 157 2.11 -14.92 16.35
CA ASN A 157 2.77 -16.18 16.73
C ASN A 157 3.94 -15.99 17.71
N LYS A 158 4.20 -14.75 18.15
CA LYS A 158 5.29 -14.41 19.10
C LYS A 158 6.66 -14.93 18.64
N LEU A 159 6.96 -14.91 17.33
CA LEU A 159 8.21 -15.41 16.76
C LEU A 159 9.42 -14.57 17.16
N PHE A 160 9.20 -13.30 17.44
CA PHE A 160 10.22 -12.33 17.84
C PHE A 160 9.66 -11.44 18.95
N THR A 161 10.53 -10.79 19.71
CA THR A 161 10.10 -9.82 20.72
C THR A 161 9.51 -8.55 20.07
N PRO A 162 8.62 -7.81 20.74
CA PRO A 162 8.03 -6.58 20.20
C PRO A 162 9.06 -5.53 19.76
N GLU A 163 10.23 -5.50 20.41
CA GLU A 163 11.33 -4.59 20.10
C GLU A 163 12.00 -4.95 18.78
N GLN A 164 12.10 -6.23 18.46
CA GLN A 164 12.71 -6.76 17.25
C GLN A 164 11.84 -6.57 16.01
N ILE A 165 10.53 -6.36 16.17
CA ILE A 165 9.61 -6.21 15.05
C ILE A 165 9.34 -4.73 14.74
N PRO A 166 9.91 -4.15 13.66
CA PRO A 166 9.58 -2.81 13.21
C PRO A 166 8.10 -2.70 12.83
N CYS A 167 7.53 -1.50 12.90
CA CYS A 167 6.16 -1.33 12.41
C CYS A 167 6.11 -1.37 10.87
N THR A 168 4.99 -1.82 10.34
CA THR A 168 4.74 -1.93 8.89
C THR A 168 5.11 -0.66 8.12
N LYS A 169 4.72 0.53 8.66
CA LYS A 169 5.06 1.81 8.03
C LYS A 169 6.56 2.05 7.95
N THR A 170 7.32 1.69 8.98
CA THR A 170 8.78 1.81 8.99
C THR A 170 9.40 0.95 7.90
N LEU A 171 8.95 -0.32 7.75
CA LEU A 171 9.45 -1.22 6.71
C LEU A 171 9.17 -0.68 5.30
N TYR A 172 7.97 -0.17 5.02
CA TYR A 172 7.69 0.45 3.73
C TYR A 172 8.53 1.70 3.48
N ASN A 173 8.72 2.56 4.48
CA ASN A 173 9.60 3.74 4.34
C ASN A 173 11.05 3.34 4.04
N MET A 174 11.52 2.24 4.61
CA MET A 174 12.87 1.72 4.37
C MET A 174 13.00 1.05 3.01
N LEU A 175 11.97 0.34 2.57
CA LEU A 175 11.90 -0.19 1.20
C LEU A 175 12.04 0.94 0.17
N TRP A 176 11.29 2.04 0.34
CA TRP A 176 11.40 3.24 -0.50
C TRP A 176 12.77 3.94 -0.41
N ALA A 177 13.43 3.86 0.74
CA ALA A 177 14.75 4.43 0.96
C ALA A 177 15.92 3.50 0.56
N ASN A 178 15.64 2.35 -0.06
CA ASN A 178 16.61 1.29 -0.41
C ASN A 178 17.48 0.85 0.79
N LYS A 179 16.88 0.79 1.98
CA LYS A 179 17.55 0.35 3.22
C LYS A 179 17.22 -1.09 3.61
N LEU A 180 16.36 -1.77 2.86
CA LEU A 180 16.08 -3.20 3.02
C LEU A 180 16.76 -4.00 1.92
N PRO A 181 17.16 -5.25 2.18
CA PRO A 181 17.69 -6.15 1.15
C PRO A 181 16.56 -6.71 0.26
N LEU A 182 15.61 -5.84 -0.13
CA LEU A 182 14.46 -6.11 -0.99
C LEU A 182 14.34 -5.00 -2.01
N SER A 183 14.03 -5.35 -3.24
CA SER A 183 13.67 -4.39 -4.29
C SER A 183 12.15 -4.13 -4.29
N LEU A 184 11.73 -2.98 -4.87
CA LEU A 184 10.31 -2.65 -5.06
C LEU A 184 9.59 -3.68 -5.94
N PHE A 185 10.31 -4.35 -6.84
CA PHE A 185 9.76 -5.38 -7.73
C PHE A 185 9.44 -6.69 -7.01
N GLU A 186 10.12 -6.99 -5.89
CA GLU A 186 9.84 -8.15 -5.04
C GLU A 186 8.56 -7.92 -4.19
N VAL A 187 8.10 -6.65 -4.08
CA VAL A 187 6.86 -6.29 -3.37
C VAL A 187 5.88 -5.59 -4.34
N PRO A 188 5.35 -6.29 -5.37
CA PRO A 188 4.62 -5.70 -6.49
C PRO A 188 3.33 -4.97 -6.06
N GLN A 189 2.79 -5.25 -4.89
CA GLN A 189 1.61 -4.58 -4.35
C GLN A 189 1.85 -3.09 -4.10
N VAL A 190 3.09 -2.68 -3.85
CA VAL A 190 3.50 -1.27 -3.65
C VAL A 190 3.40 -0.48 -4.95
N LEU A 191 3.56 -1.13 -6.10
CA LEU A 191 3.54 -0.51 -7.42
C LEU A 191 2.15 -0.45 -8.07
N LYS A 192 1.13 -1.06 -7.43
CA LYS A 192 -0.22 -1.09 -7.97
C LYS A 192 -0.95 0.24 -7.75
N HIS A 193 -1.22 0.96 -8.85
CA HIS A 193 -2.05 2.16 -8.82
C HIS A 193 -3.53 1.83 -8.98
N LYS A 194 -4.41 2.51 -8.21
CA LYS A 194 -5.87 2.40 -8.38
C LYS A 194 -6.27 3.01 -9.72
N ARG A 195 -6.79 2.19 -10.65
CA ARG A 195 -7.37 2.67 -11.90
C ARG A 195 -8.82 3.13 -11.65
N ARG A 196 -9.20 4.31 -12.17
CA ARG A 196 -10.60 4.75 -12.21
C ARG A 196 -11.39 3.82 -13.15
N ARG A 197 -12.50 3.26 -12.66
CA ARG A 197 -13.40 2.40 -13.47
C ARG A 197 -14.14 3.24 -14.49
N LYS A 198 -14.25 2.74 -15.74
CA LYS A 198 -15.13 3.27 -16.78
C LYS A 198 -16.51 2.61 -16.67
N TRP A 199 -17.55 3.38 -16.98
CA TRP A 199 -18.94 2.94 -17.00
C TRP A 199 -19.17 1.81 -18.00
N VAL A 200 -20.04 0.81 -17.68
CA VAL A 200 -20.33 -0.36 -18.49
C VAL A 200 -21.84 -0.49 -18.70
N ARG A 201 -22.25 -1.00 -19.86
CA ARG A 201 -23.66 -1.17 -20.28
C ARG A 201 -24.36 -2.28 -19.49
N LYS A 202 -25.66 -2.13 -19.19
CA LYS A 202 -26.49 -3.09 -18.45
C LYS A 202 -27.12 -4.12 -19.41
N ASN A 203 -27.01 -5.41 -19.08
CA ASN A 203 -27.74 -6.50 -19.72
C ASN A 203 -28.75 -7.10 -18.72
N LYS A 204 -29.88 -7.63 -19.21
CA LYS A 204 -31.08 -7.82 -18.39
C LYS A 204 -31.47 -9.28 -18.09
N ARG A 205 -30.72 -10.30 -18.51
CA ARG A 205 -31.12 -11.70 -18.28
C ARG A 205 -30.37 -12.31 -17.09
N MET A 206 -31.14 -12.89 -16.16
CA MET A 206 -30.65 -13.74 -15.07
C MET A 206 -30.87 -15.22 -15.44
N LYS A 207 -29.93 -16.09 -15.03
CA LYS A 207 -29.92 -17.52 -15.39
C LYS A 207 -30.53 -18.44 -14.36
N GLY A 208 -30.80 -17.95 -13.15
CA GLY A 208 -31.35 -18.75 -12.06
C GLY A 208 -31.80 -17.86 -10.89
N ARG A 209 -31.74 -18.39 -9.68
CA ARG A 209 -32.15 -17.70 -8.44
C ARG A 209 -31.32 -16.43 -8.23
N SER A 210 -32.00 -15.33 -7.92
CA SER A 210 -31.33 -14.03 -7.70
C SER A 210 -30.49 -14.03 -6.45
N ILE A 211 -29.39 -13.25 -6.47
CA ILE A 211 -28.61 -12.96 -5.28
C ILE A 211 -29.44 -12.29 -4.18
N GLU A 212 -30.53 -11.60 -4.53
CA GLU A 212 -31.46 -11.00 -3.56
C GLU A 212 -32.19 -12.03 -2.70
N GLU A 213 -32.34 -13.26 -3.20
CA GLU A 213 -32.95 -14.37 -2.48
C GLU A 213 -31.95 -15.08 -1.55
N ARG A 214 -30.70 -14.66 -1.56
CA ARG A 214 -29.63 -15.24 -0.76
C ARG A 214 -29.80 -14.87 0.72
N PRO A 215 -29.68 -15.82 1.66
CA PRO A 215 -29.79 -15.53 3.09
C PRO A 215 -28.78 -14.47 3.53
N ALA A 216 -29.18 -13.55 4.42
CA ALA A 216 -28.32 -12.47 4.92
C ALA A 216 -27.05 -12.99 5.63
N VAL A 217 -27.13 -14.16 6.27
CA VAL A 217 -25.98 -14.81 6.94
C VAL A 217 -24.77 -14.99 6.02
N VAL A 218 -25.00 -15.12 4.71
CA VAL A 218 -23.92 -15.21 3.73
C VAL A 218 -23.09 -13.93 3.64
N ASP A 219 -23.70 -12.78 3.90
CA ASP A 219 -23.04 -11.48 3.84
C ASP A 219 -22.49 -11.04 5.18
N ASP A 220 -23.04 -11.52 6.28
CA ASP A 220 -22.59 -11.22 7.64
C ASP A 220 -21.20 -11.81 7.95
N GLY A 221 -20.76 -12.83 7.17
CA GLY A 221 -19.45 -13.45 7.33
C GLY A 221 -19.30 -14.24 8.64
N THR A 222 -20.40 -14.71 9.21
CA THR A 222 -20.44 -15.48 10.45
C THR A 222 -20.47 -16.98 10.21
N GLU A 223 -20.97 -17.42 9.05
CA GLU A 223 -21.09 -18.82 8.69
C GLU A 223 -20.13 -19.18 7.55
N MET A 224 -19.43 -20.31 7.67
CA MET A 224 -18.56 -20.86 6.64
C MET A 224 -19.34 -21.75 5.66
N GLY A 225 -18.78 -22.00 4.48
CA GLY A 225 -19.37 -22.81 3.43
C GLY A 225 -20.07 -22.00 2.34
N HIS A 226 -19.86 -20.70 2.29
CA HIS A 226 -20.42 -19.81 1.27
C HIS A 226 -19.36 -19.38 0.25
N TRP A 227 -19.57 -19.74 -1.01
CA TRP A 227 -18.56 -19.58 -2.06
C TRP A 227 -18.97 -18.60 -3.15
N GLU A 228 -18.00 -17.82 -3.62
CA GLU A 228 -18.09 -17.06 -4.85
C GLU A 228 -17.31 -17.81 -5.93
N VAL A 229 -17.94 -18.10 -7.08
CA VAL A 229 -17.31 -18.84 -8.19
C VAL A 229 -17.17 -17.97 -9.45
N ASP A 230 -16.09 -18.19 -10.21
CA ASP A 230 -15.78 -17.45 -11.45
C ASP A 230 -14.87 -18.26 -12.36
N THR A 231 -14.61 -17.76 -13.56
CA THR A 231 -13.61 -18.30 -14.47
C THR A 231 -12.56 -17.25 -14.83
N VAL A 232 -11.29 -17.63 -14.79
CA VAL A 232 -10.16 -16.78 -15.18
C VAL A 232 -9.64 -17.17 -16.54
N VAL A 233 -9.83 -16.30 -17.53
CA VAL A 233 -9.45 -16.52 -18.93
C VAL A 233 -8.06 -15.97 -19.20
N GLY A 234 -7.19 -16.71 -19.87
CA GLY A 234 -5.87 -16.26 -20.31
C GLY A 234 -5.93 -15.27 -21.47
N ARG A 235 -5.86 -15.75 -22.68
CA ARG A 235 -6.11 -14.99 -23.90
C ARG A 235 -7.61 -14.90 -24.18
N ARG A 236 -8.05 -13.77 -24.73
CA ARG A 236 -9.47 -13.57 -25.07
C ARG A 236 -9.91 -14.29 -26.36
N ALA A 237 -8.97 -14.60 -27.21
CA ALA A 237 -9.21 -15.27 -28.48
C ALA A 237 -8.71 -16.72 -28.42
N GLY A 238 -9.60 -17.70 -28.55
CA GLY A 238 -9.25 -19.10 -28.62
C GLY A 238 -10.09 -20.00 -27.72
N ARG A 239 -10.05 -21.31 -28.06
CA ARG A 239 -10.57 -22.40 -27.21
C ARG A 239 -9.48 -22.90 -26.29
N GLU A 240 -8.96 -22.00 -25.47
CA GLU A 240 -7.90 -22.32 -24.52
C GLU A 240 -8.49 -22.80 -23.19
N ALA A 241 -7.68 -23.56 -22.45
CA ALA A 241 -7.96 -23.84 -21.04
C ALA A 241 -8.21 -22.54 -20.27
N VAL A 242 -9.05 -22.61 -19.27
CA VAL A 242 -9.34 -21.52 -18.33
C VAL A 242 -9.21 -22.06 -16.90
N VAL A 243 -9.15 -21.18 -15.93
CA VAL A 243 -9.12 -21.59 -14.53
C VAL A 243 -10.50 -21.33 -13.92
N PHE A 244 -11.17 -22.39 -13.49
CA PHE A 244 -12.30 -22.29 -12.57
C PHE A 244 -11.79 -21.87 -11.22
N THR A 245 -12.45 -20.92 -10.56
CA THR A 245 -12.04 -20.39 -9.25
C THR A 245 -13.21 -20.34 -8.29
N ALA A 246 -12.98 -20.72 -7.04
CA ALA A 246 -13.94 -20.58 -5.97
C ALA A 246 -13.26 -19.95 -4.75
N VAL A 247 -13.95 -19.00 -4.10
CA VAL A 247 -13.46 -18.33 -2.90
C VAL A 247 -14.48 -18.51 -1.78
N GLU A 248 -14.07 -19.07 -0.67
CA GLU A 248 -14.89 -19.14 0.54
C GLU A 248 -14.94 -17.76 1.22
N LYS A 249 -16.13 -17.31 1.63
CA LYS A 249 -16.37 -15.92 2.04
C LYS A 249 -15.78 -15.55 3.41
N VAL A 250 -15.70 -16.47 4.34
CA VAL A 250 -15.19 -16.24 5.70
C VAL A 250 -13.67 -16.47 5.76
N THR A 251 -13.24 -17.68 5.46
CA THR A 251 -11.84 -18.10 5.53
C THR A 251 -10.96 -17.49 4.45
N ARG A 252 -11.58 -17.00 3.37
CA ARG A 252 -10.88 -16.51 2.17
C ARG A 252 -10.10 -17.62 1.47
N ASN A 253 -10.40 -18.88 1.73
CA ASN A 253 -9.78 -20.00 1.04
C ASN A 253 -10.09 -19.93 -0.45
N TYR A 254 -9.08 -20.15 -1.28
CA TYR A 254 -9.13 -19.99 -2.71
C TYR A 254 -8.83 -21.32 -3.41
N ILE A 255 -9.79 -21.83 -4.12
CA ILE A 255 -9.66 -23.02 -4.97
C ILE A 255 -9.48 -22.56 -6.40
N ALA A 256 -8.52 -23.15 -7.12
CA ALA A 256 -8.28 -22.93 -8.54
C ALA A 256 -8.08 -24.28 -9.24
N ILE A 257 -8.89 -24.53 -10.28
CA ILE A 257 -8.87 -25.76 -11.06
C ILE A 257 -8.76 -25.38 -12.52
N ARG A 258 -7.78 -25.95 -13.23
CA ARG A 258 -7.66 -25.78 -14.67
C ARG A 258 -8.70 -26.63 -15.38
N ILE A 259 -9.50 -26.02 -16.25
CA ILE A 259 -10.53 -26.69 -17.06
C ILE A 259 -10.27 -26.51 -18.56
N PRO A 260 -10.67 -27.45 -19.42
CA PRO A 260 -10.30 -27.43 -20.84
C PRO A 260 -10.78 -26.21 -21.63
N GLY A 261 -11.81 -25.53 -21.14
CA GLY A 261 -12.36 -24.36 -21.78
C GLY A 261 -13.46 -23.71 -20.95
N ARG A 262 -13.89 -22.53 -21.36
CA ARG A 262 -14.98 -21.78 -20.72
C ARG A 262 -16.35 -22.35 -21.15
N THR A 263 -16.69 -23.53 -20.66
CA THR A 263 -17.89 -24.27 -21.00
C THR A 263 -18.60 -24.80 -19.76
N CYS A 264 -19.90 -25.11 -19.86
CA CYS A 264 -20.66 -25.77 -18.80
C CYS A 264 -20.00 -27.08 -18.40
N ALA A 265 -19.64 -27.92 -19.37
CA ALA A 265 -18.99 -29.22 -19.13
C ALA A 265 -17.66 -29.06 -18.36
N GLY A 266 -16.89 -28.00 -18.62
CA GLY A 266 -15.66 -27.71 -17.88
C GLY A 266 -15.94 -27.35 -16.41
N VAL A 267 -16.96 -26.55 -16.15
CA VAL A 267 -17.38 -26.20 -14.78
C VAL A 267 -17.94 -27.43 -14.06
N GLU A 268 -18.76 -28.24 -14.72
CA GLU A 268 -19.30 -29.50 -14.18
C GLU A 268 -18.16 -30.47 -13.79
N ALA A 269 -17.15 -30.61 -14.63
CA ALA A 269 -15.97 -31.43 -14.34
C ALA A 269 -15.18 -30.92 -13.11
N ALA A 270 -15.02 -29.58 -12.98
CA ALA A 270 -14.38 -29.00 -11.81
C ALA A 270 -15.18 -29.26 -10.52
N LEU A 271 -16.50 -29.16 -10.56
CA LEU A 271 -17.35 -29.46 -9.39
C LEU A 271 -17.33 -30.95 -9.03
N ALA A 272 -17.30 -31.84 -10.03
CA ALA A 272 -17.13 -33.27 -9.79
C ALA A 272 -15.81 -33.60 -9.09
N GLN A 273 -14.71 -32.95 -9.51
CA GLN A 273 -13.41 -33.07 -8.82
C GLN A 273 -13.48 -32.59 -7.36
N LEU A 274 -14.21 -31.50 -7.10
CA LEU A 274 -14.41 -31.01 -5.72
C LEU A 274 -15.22 -32.00 -4.91
N GLN A 275 -16.27 -32.59 -5.49
CA GLN A 275 -17.08 -33.61 -4.84
C GLN A 275 -16.26 -34.86 -4.50
N GLU A 276 -15.42 -35.32 -5.40
CA GLU A 276 -14.51 -36.44 -5.16
C GLU A 276 -13.47 -36.10 -4.07
N ARG A 277 -12.93 -34.89 -4.10
CA ARG A 277 -11.90 -34.43 -3.15
C ARG A 277 -12.39 -34.30 -1.71
N TYR A 278 -13.61 -33.80 -1.51
CA TYR A 278 -14.14 -33.50 -0.17
C TYR A 278 -15.14 -34.54 0.33
N GLY A 279 -15.52 -35.52 -0.48
CA GLY A 279 -16.56 -36.50 -0.18
C GLY A 279 -17.95 -36.02 -0.58
N ALA A 280 -18.75 -36.88 -1.19
CA ALA A 280 -20.10 -36.56 -1.66
C ALA A 280 -21.06 -36.22 -0.48
N GLU A 281 -20.86 -36.92 0.63
CA GLU A 281 -21.62 -36.77 1.87
C GLU A 281 -21.40 -35.43 2.58
N TYR A 282 -20.18 -34.88 2.49
CA TYR A 282 -19.81 -33.60 3.12
C TYR A 282 -19.99 -32.41 2.19
N PHE A 283 -20.21 -32.66 0.89
CA PHE A 283 -20.20 -31.61 -0.12
C PHE A 283 -21.17 -30.46 0.20
N SER A 284 -22.41 -30.79 0.61
CA SER A 284 -23.41 -29.78 0.95
C SER A 284 -23.10 -28.99 2.22
N GLN A 285 -22.29 -29.54 3.12
CA GLN A 285 -21.88 -28.87 4.35
C GLN A 285 -20.71 -27.91 4.07
N ILE A 286 -19.79 -28.32 3.18
CA ILE A 286 -18.64 -27.52 2.77
C ILE A 286 -19.04 -26.45 1.74
N PHE A 287 -19.96 -26.81 0.83
CA PHE A 287 -20.45 -25.93 -0.23
C PHE A 287 -21.93 -25.63 -0.05
N LYS A 288 -22.29 -24.97 1.05
CA LYS A 288 -23.70 -24.61 1.38
C LYS A 288 -24.34 -23.74 0.31
N THR A 289 -23.61 -22.73 -0.15
CA THR A 289 -24.05 -21.86 -1.26
C THR A 289 -22.92 -21.55 -2.22
N MET A 290 -23.27 -21.44 -3.49
CA MET A 290 -22.36 -20.89 -4.53
C MET A 290 -23.01 -19.69 -5.21
N THR A 291 -22.24 -18.59 -5.36
CA THR A 291 -22.68 -17.39 -6.08
C THR A 291 -21.86 -17.22 -7.33
N ALA A 292 -22.51 -17.31 -8.50
CA ALA A 292 -21.89 -17.17 -9.83
C ALA A 292 -22.32 -15.88 -10.53
N ASP A 293 -21.61 -15.52 -11.62
CA ASP A 293 -22.15 -14.53 -12.57
C ASP A 293 -23.08 -15.20 -13.61
N ASN A 294 -23.63 -14.36 -14.49
CA ASN A 294 -24.48 -14.85 -15.59
C ASN A 294 -23.64 -15.27 -16.82
N GLY A 295 -22.44 -15.82 -16.60
CA GLY A 295 -21.60 -16.37 -17.67
C GLY A 295 -22.26 -17.59 -18.35
N PRO A 296 -22.07 -17.82 -19.66
CA PRO A 296 -22.63 -18.99 -20.35
C PRO A 296 -22.13 -20.31 -19.72
N GLU A 297 -20.95 -20.35 -19.18
CA GLU A 297 -20.34 -21.50 -18.53
C GLU A 297 -21.04 -21.93 -17.22
N PHE A 298 -21.83 -21.06 -16.62
CA PHE A 298 -22.59 -21.32 -15.38
C PHE A 298 -24.06 -21.64 -15.64
N GLU A 299 -24.48 -21.87 -16.90
CA GLU A 299 -25.89 -22.10 -17.26
C GLU A 299 -26.48 -23.33 -16.55
N ASN A 300 -25.68 -24.40 -16.45
CA ASN A 300 -26.10 -25.65 -15.83
C ASN A 300 -25.80 -25.72 -14.34
N LEU A 301 -25.26 -24.67 -13.74
CA LEU A 301 -24.83 -24.71 -12.34
C LEU A 301 -25.96 -25.06 -11.36
N SER A 302 -27.19 -24.64 -11.66
CA SER A 302 -28.37 -24.98 -10.83
C SER A 302 -28.65 -26.48 -10.71
N GLN A 303 -28.09 -27.34 -11.59
CA GLN A 303 -28.24 -28.79 -11.46
C GLN A 303 -27.54 -29.34 -10.21
N PHE A 304 -26.52 -28.66 -9.72
CA PHE A 304 -25.82 -29.03 -8.48
C PHE A 304 -26.60 -28.76 -7.20
N GLU A 305 -27.79 -28.12 -7.29
CA GLU A 305 -28.71 -28.01 -6.17
C GLU A 305 -29.22 -29.42 -5.70
N ASN A 306 -29.18 -30.42 -6.58
CA ASN A 306 -29.46 -31.81 -6.24
C ASN A 306 -28.47 -32.40 -5.20
N LEU A 307 -27.28 -31.81 -5.08
CA LEU A 307 -26.27 -32.18 -4.07
C LEU A 307 -26.46 -31.43 -2.73
N GLY A 308 -27.54 -30.66 -2.58
CA GLY A 308 -27.84 -29.88 -1.37
C GLY A 308 -27.20 -28.46 -1.35
N THR A 309 -26.42 -28.09 -2.36
CA THR A 309 -25.82 -26.76 -2.49
C THR A 309 -26.81 -25.78 -3.10
N LYS A 310 -27.03 -24.62 -2.49
CA LYS A 310 -27.90 -23.57 -3.06
C LYS A 310 -27.12 -22.66 -4.01
N ILE A 311 -27.65 -22.42 -5.21
CA ILE A 311 -26.99 -21.64 -6.25
C ILE A 311 -27.68 -20.28 -6.43
N TYR A 312 -26.87 -19.22 -6.44
CA TYR A 312 -27.32 -17.84 -6.64
C TYR A 312 -26.56 -17.17 -7.79
N PHE A 313 -27.24 -16.29 -8.50
CA PHE A 313 -26.64 -15.51 -9.59
C PHE A 313 -26.66 -14.03 -9.27
N THR A 314 -25.50 -13.37 -9.50
CA THR A 314 -25.38 -11.91 -9.35
C THR A 314 -26.16 -11.17 -10.43
N HIS A 315 -26.47 -9.91 -10.18
CA HIS A 315 -27.02 -9.07 -11.25
C HIS A 315 -25.99 -8.90 -12.39
N PRO A 316 -26.46 -8.83 -13.63
CA PRO A 316 -25.59 -8.58 -14.76
C PRO A 316 -24.75 -7.32 -14.55
N TYR A 317 -23.43 -7.41 -14.81
CA TYR A 317 -22.45 -6.33 -14.64
C TYR A 317 -22.22 -5.83 -13.20
N SER A 318 -22.71 -6.53 -12.21
CA SER A 318 -22.56 -6.20 -10.78
C SER A 318 -21.36 -6.94 -10.14
N SER A 319 -20.15 -6.72 -10.67
CA SER A 319 -18.94 -7.40 -10.17
C SER A 319 -18.65 -7.12 -8.69
N TRP A 320 -19.19 -6.03 -8.12
CA TRP A 320 -19.06 -5.73 -6.70
C TRP A 320 -19.81 -6.73 -5.80
N GLU A 321 -20.80 -7.44 -6.32
CA GLU A 321 -21.54 -8.49 -5.60
C GLU A 321 -20.69 -9.75 -5.38
N ARG A 322 -19.56 -9.88 -6.10
CA ARG A 322 -18.53 -10.93 -5.98
C ARG A 322 -17.15 -10.31 -5.76
N ALA A 323 -17.07 -9.33 -4.87
CA ALA A 323 -15.87 -8.54 -4.64
C ALA A 323 -14.67 -9.39 -4.17
N GLN A 324 -14.93 -10.50 -3.48
CA GLN A 324 -13.87 -11.37 -2.98
C GLN A 324 -13.25 -12.18 -4.09
N ASN A 325 -14.07 -12.74 -4.97
CA ASN A 325 -13.57 -13.48 -6.12
C ASN A 325 -12.79 -12.55 -7.08
N GLU A 326 -13.32 -11.35 -7.39
CA GLU A 326 -12.59 -10.35 -8.18
C GLU A 326 -11.21 -10.04 -7.58
N ARG A 327 -11.14 -9.90 -6.25
CA ARG A 327 -9.89 -9.65 -5.53
C ARG A 327 -8.92 -10.82 -5.63
N HIS A 328 -9.36 -12.06 -5.41
CA HIS A 328 -8.51 -13.25 -5.45
C HIS A 328 -8.04 -13.56 -6.88
N ASN A 329 -8.94 -13.41 -7.87
CA ASN A 329 -8.56 -13.48 -9.28
C ASN A 329 -7.50 -12.41 -9.62
N GLY A 330 -7.59 -11.23 -8.99
CA GLY A 330 -6.55 -10.20 -9.05
C GLY A 330 -5.22 -10.60 -8.44
N LEU A 331 -5.21 -11.44 -7.41
CA LEU A 331 -3.99 -12.01 -6.83
C LEU A 331 -3.41 -13.12 -7.71
N LEU A 332 -4.27 -13.99 -8.27
CA LEU A 332 -3.85 -15.00 -9.25
C LEU A 332 -3.16 -14.35 -10.47
N ARG A 333 -3.58 -13.14 -10.84
CA ARG A 333 -2.96 -12.35 -11.93
C ARG A 333 -1.53 -11.87 -11.63
N ASP A 334 -1.05 -12.00 -10.41
CA ASP A 334 0.36 -11.75 -10.07
C ASP A 334 1.25 -12.92 -10.55
N PHE A 335 0.66 -14.12 -10.75
CA PHE A 335 1.32 -15.30 -11.32
C PHE A 335 1.04 -15.42 -12.83
N ILE A 336 -0.22 -15.19 -13.23
CA ILE A 336 -0.69 -15.33 -14.62
C ILE A 336 -1.15 -13.97 -15.15
N PRO A 337 -0.26 -13.16 -15.75
CA PRO A 337 -0.63 -11.86 -16.32
C PRO A 337 -1.74 -11.98 -17.38
N LYS A 338 -2.54 -10.93 -17.51
CA LYS A 338 -3.60 -10.87 -18.53
C LYS A 338 -3.01 -11.02 -19.94
N GLY A 339 -3.66 -11.85 -20.77
CA GLY A 339 -3.21 -12.11 -22.14
C GLY A 339 -2.18 -13.23 -22.27
N MET A 340 -1.72 -13.81 -21.15
CA MET A 340 -0.89 -15.01 -21.18
C MET A 340 -1.78 -16.24 -21.39
N SER A 341 -1.33 -17.19 -22.22
CA SER A 341 -2.05 -18.44 -22.46
C SER A 341 -2.06 -19.33 -21.24
N MET A 342 -3.20 -19.92 -20.90
CA MET A 342 -3.34 -20.90 -19.81
C MET A 342 -2.70 -22.26 -20.14
N GLU A 343 -2.46 -22.55 -21.42
CA GLU A 343 -1.78 -23.79 -21.85
C GLU A 343 -0.32 -23.88 -21.41
N ARG A 344 0.23 -22.78 -20.92
CA ARG A 344 1.61 -22.73 -20.38
C ARG A 344 1.72 -23.29 -18.96
N PHE A 345 0.60 -23.51 -18.31
CA PHE A 345 0.55 -23.92 -16.92
C PHE A 345 -0.10 -25.30 -16.82
N SER A 346 0.54 -26.19 -16.11
CA SER A 346 -0.02 -27.49 -15.74
C SER A 346 -1.12 -27.34 -14.67
N ASP A 347 -1.85 -28.40 -14.40
CA ASP A 347 -2.82 -28.43 -13.31
C ASP A 347 -2.12 -28.26 -11.96
N GLU A 348 -0.92 -28.83 -11.79
CA GLU A 348 -0.06 -28.69 -10.61
C GLU A 348 0.40 -27.24 -10.42
N ASP A 349 0.79 -26.53 -11.50
CA ASP A 349 1.16 -25.12 -11.41
C ASP A 349 0.00 -24.27 -10.87
N ILE A 350 -1.22 -24.51 -11.36
CA ILE A 350 -2.41 -23.79 -10.91
C ILE A 350 -2.73 -24.08 -9.45
N LEU A 351 -2.61 -25.34 -9.04
CA LEU A 351 -2.80 -25.74 -7.65
C LEU A 351 -1.77 -25.06 -6.73
N ASN A 352 -0.48 -25.12 -7.08
CA ASN A 352 0.58 -24.49 -6.32
C ASN A 352 0.41 -22.96 -6.19
N MET A 353 -0.11 -22.31 -7.22
CA MET A 353 -0.46 -20.88 -7.14
C MET A 353 -1.59 -20.61 -6.14
N ALA A 354 -2.63 -21.45 -6.12
CA ALA A 354 -3.72 -21.34 -5.17
C ALA A 354 -3.22 -21.58 -3.73
N ASP A 355 -2.42 -22.60 -3.51
CA ASP A 355 -1.83 -22.91 -2.20
C ASP A 355 -0.93 -21.78 -1.72
N THR A 356 -0.08 -21.22 -2.59
CA THR A 356 0.72 -20.04 -2.26
C THR A 356 -0.17 -18.85 -1.82
N LEU A 357 -1.33 -18.68 -2.42
CA LEU A 357 -2.29 -17.63 -2.02
C LEU A 357 -2.95 -17.94 -0.68
N ASN A 358 -3.23 -19.22 -0.40
CA ASN A 358 -3.86 -19.69 0.83
C ASN A 358 -2.91 -19.68 2.03
N GLN A 359 -1.60 -19.80 1.80
CA GLN A 359 -0.58 -19.71 2.84
C GLN A 359 -0.20 -18.27 3.23
N ARG A 360 -0.80 -17.25 2.60
CA ARG A 360 -0.51 -15.86 2.93
C ARG A 360 -1.36 -15.37 4.11
N PRO A 361 -0.76 -14.92 5.22
CA PRO A 361 -1.51 -14.35 6.33
C PRO A 361 -2.30 -13.12 5.90
N ARG A 362 -3.56 -13.03 6.33
CA ARG A 362 -4.47 -11.94 5.97
C ARG A 362 -4.82 -11.09 7.18
N ARG A 363 -4.61 -9.79 7.08
CA ARG A 363 -4.99 -8.86 8.15
C ARG A 363 -6.48 -8.96 8.52
N VAL A 364 -7.37 -9.16 7.51
CA VAL A 364 -8.81 -9.33 7.72
C VAL A 364 -9.15 -10.59 8.50
N LEU A 365 -8.26 -11.58 8.51
CA LEU A 365 -8.38 -12.84 9.28
C LEU A 365 -7.55 -12.79 10.58
N GLY A 366 -7.22 -11.60 11.10
CA GLY A 366 -6.36 -11.49 12.28
C GLY A 366 -4.95 -12.07 12.07
N TYR A 367 -4.45 -12.05 10.83
CA TYR A 367 -3.19 -12.65 10.39
C TYR A 367 -3.13 -14.17 10.47
N HIS A 368 -4.29 -14.85 10.49
CA HIS A 368 -4.38 -16.25 10.11
C HIS A 368 -4.19 -16.39 8.59
N THR A 369 -3.73 -17.56 8.17
CA THR A 369 -3.78 -17.93 6.76
C THR A 369 -5.17 -18.48 6.39
N PRO A 370 -5.61 -18.32 5.13
CA PRO A 370 -6.82 -19.00 4.65
C PRO A 370 -6.81 -20.51 4.89
N SER A 371 -5.66 -21.19 4.66
CA SER A 371 -5.53 -22.62 4.92
C SER A 371 -5.79 -22.97 6.38
N GLU A 372 -5.13 -22.28 7.35
CA GLU A 372 -5.34 -22.55 8.79
C GLU A 372 -6.82 -22.53 9.18
N LEU A 373 -7.59 -21.56 8.67
CA LEU A 373 -9.01 -21.42 9.01
C LEU A 373 -9.88 -22.39 8.24
N PHE A 374 -9.53 -22.73 7.01
CA PHE A 374 -10.30 -23.67 6.21
C PHE A 374 -10.10 -25.10 6.67
N ASP A 375 -8.85 -25.48 7.03
CA ASP A 375 -8.54 -26.79 7.59
C ASP A 375 -9.29 -27.00 8.91
N ALA A 376 -9.31 -26.00 9.80
CA ALA A 376 -10.11 -26.05 11.03
C ALA A 376 -11.62 -26.23 10.75
N PHE A 377 -12.16 -25.56 9.70
CA PHE A 377 -13.54 -25.77 9.29
C PHE A 377 -13.79 -27.18 8.75
N LEU A 378 -12.88 -27.74 7.98
CA LEU A 378 -13.00 -29.12 7.48
C LEU A 378 -12.97 -30.11 8.64
N ASP A 379 -12.10 -29.89 9.64
CA ASP A 379 -12.04 -30.73 10.84
C ASP A 379 -13.38 -30.72 11.59
N GLU A 380 -14.04 -29.56 11.71
CA GLU A 380 -15.37 -29.46 12.32
C GLU A 380 -16.44 -30.23 11.52
N VAL A 381 -16.42 -30.12 10.17
CA VAL A 381 -17.38 -30.81 9.29
C VAL A 381 -17.20 -32.33 9.40
N TYR A 382 -15.96 -32.81 9.33
CA TYR A 382 -15.68 -34.26 9.38
C TYR A 382 -15.88 -34.86 10.78
N ALA A 383 -15.65 -34.09 11.84
CA ALA A 383 -15.89 -34.56 13.22
C ALA A 383 -17.37 -34.66 13.56
N SER A 384 -18.26 -33.94 12.90
CA SER A 384 -19.70 -33.92 13.20
C SER A 384 -20.40 -35.29 13.01
N GLU A 385 -19.85 -36.17 12.17
CA GLU A 385 -20.38 -37.54 12.01
C GLU A 385 -19.87 -38.55 13.03
N CYS A 386 -18.77 -38.29 13.73
CA CYS A 386 -18.28 -39.21 14.75
C CYS A 386 -19.16 -39.23 16.03
N VAL A 387 -20.15 -38.31 16.12
CA VAL A 387 -21.02 -38.14 17.32
C VAL A 387 -22.46 -38.54 17.03
N SER A 388 -22.82 -38.85 15.80
CA SER A 388 -24.14 -39.31 15.38
C SER A 388 -24.17 -40.82 15.17
#